data_c9f08983762bc19ddeddbe7c2e8732c3
#
_entry.id   c9f08983762bc19ddeddbe7c2e8732c3
#
_cell.length_a   1.000
_cell.length_b   1.000
_cell.length_c   1.000
_cell.angle_alpha   90.00
_cell.angle_beta   90.00
_cell.angle_gamma   90.00
#
_symmetry.space_group_name_H-M   'P 1'
#
loop_
_entity.id
_entity.type
_entity.pdbx_description
1 polymer ?
#
loop_
_entity_poly.entity_id
_entity_poly.type
_entity_poly.pdbx_seq_one_letter_code
_entity_poly.pdbx_strand_id
1 'polypeptide(L)'
;IQSVDSADLLAKIDAAAGKVGRRIDCLLEVRIACEETKYGLEPEAALALALSEQTRRLEHVRGRGLMGMASNTPDREQVRREFSSLKALWDRLREQDPTMDVLSMGMSGDYPIAVECGSTMVRVGSRIFGARNYNV
;
A
#
# COMPACT_ATOMS: atom_id res chain seq x y z
N ILE A 1 1.89 -9.56 -0.28
CA ILE A 1 1.02 -9.00 0.78
C ILE A 1 1.07 -7.49 0.70
N GLN A 2 -0.09 -6.83 0.59
CA GLN A 2 -0.16 -5.38 0.35
C GLN A 2 -0.56 -4.56 1.58
N SER A 3 -0.92 -5.19 2.68
CA SER A 3 -1.49 -4.53 3.85
C SER A 3 -0.58 -4.55 5.07
N VAL A 4 0.72 -4.39 4.86
CA VAL A 4 1.69 -4.38 5.96
C VAL A 4 1.75 -2.98 6.56
N ASP A 5 1.33 -2.86 7.81
CA ASP A 5 1.21 -1.58 8.50
C ASP A 5 2.03 -1.48 9.80
N SER A 6 2.94 -2.41 10.01
CA SER A 6 3.84 -2.35 11.17
C SER A 6 5.12 -3.16 10.93
N ALA A 7 6.17 -2.81 11.66
CA ALA A 7 7.41 -3.57 11.68
C ALA A 7 7.19 -4.98 12.26
N ASP A 8 6.34 -5.10 13.27
CA ASP A 8 5.99 -6.40 13.86
C ASP A 8 5.35 -7.34 12.85
N LEU A 9 4.38 -6.86 12.06
CA LEU A 9 3.75 -7.68 11.03
C LEU A 9 4.76 -8.10 9.97
N LEU A 10 5.63 -7.20 9.56
CA LEU A 10 6.68 -7.49 8.59
C LEU A 10 7.60 -8.61 9.09
N ALA A 11 8.02 -8.54 10.35
CA ALA A 11 8.83 -9.58 10.97
C ALA A 11 8.11 -10.94 11.06
N LYS A 12 6.82 -10.93 11.36
CA LYS A 12 6.00 -12.16 11.41
C LYS A 12 5.86 -12.79 10.02
N ILE A 13 5.69 -11.98 9.00
CA ILE A 13 5.65 -12.47 7.61
C ILE A 13 6.98 -13.10 7.24
N ASP A 14 8.09 -12.45 7.58
CA ASP A 14 9.42 -12.97 7.33
C ASP A 14 9.64 -14.34 7.98
N ALA A 15 9.29 -14.47 9.25
CA ALA A 15 9.40 -15.72 9.99
C ALA A 15 8.53 -16.82 9.38
N ALA A 16 7.29 -16.53 9.05
CA ALA A 16 6.36 -17.50 8.45
C ALA A 16 6.82 -17.92 7.04
N ALA A 17 7.28 -16.98 6.24
CA ALA A 17 7.81 -17.27 4.91
C ALA A 17 9.05 -18.15 4.97
N GLY A 18 9.93 -17.90 5.93
CA GLY A 18 11.13 -18.70 6.16
C GLY A 18 10.81 -20.15 6.49
N LYS A 19 9.76 -20.39 7.27
CA LYS A 19 9.33 -21.76 7.63
C LYS A 19 8.90 -22.60 6.43
N VAL A 20 8.38 -21.96 5.38
CA VAL A 20 7.93 -22.63 4.16
C VAL A 20 8.89 -22.45 2.98
N GLY A 21 10.05 -21.90 3.24
CA GLY A 21 11.10 -21.71 2.22
C GLY A 21 10.73 -20.73 1.11
N ARG A 22 9.93 -19.69 1.42
CA ARG A 22 9.48 -18.70 0.43
C ARG A 22 10.05 -17.32 0.72
N ARG A 23 10.12 -16.52 -0.31
CA ARG A 23 10.36 -15.08 -0.20
C ARG A 23 9.11 -14.36 -0.69
N ILE A 24 8.54 -13.49 0.15
CA ILE A 24 7.25 -12.83 -0.09
C ILE A 24 7.46 -11.36 -0.40
N ASP A 25 6.89 -10.90 -1.51
CA ASP A 25 6.84 -9.49 -1.84
C ASP A 25 5.79 -8.80 -0.97
N CYS A 26 6.17 -7.68 -0.35
CA CYS A 26 5.29 -6.91 0.53
C CYS A 26 5.24 -5.45 0.12
N LEU A 27 4.07 -4.85 0.29
CA LEU A 27 3.88 -3.40 0.20
C LEU A 27 3.54 -2.88 1.59
N LEU A 28 4.06 -1.70 1.92
CA LEU A 28 3.68 -1.02 3.16
C LEU A 28 2.40 -0.22 2.92
N GLU A 29 1.41 -0.44 3.78
CA GLU A 29 0.17 0.31 3.73
C GLU A 29 0.34 1.64 4.44
N VAL A 30 0.06 2.73 3.71
CA VAL A 30 0.13 4.11 4.18
C VAL A 30 -1.28 4.66 4.37
N ARG A 31 -1.53 5.29 5.50
CA ARG A 31 -2.80 5.94 5.76
C ARG A 31 -2.86 7.29 5.03
N ILE A 32 -3.73 7.39 4.05
CA ILE A 32 -3.99 8.62 3.28
C ILE A 32 -5.44 9.09 3.40
N ALA A 33 -6.34 8.22 3.85
CA ALA A 33 -7.75 8.53 4.04
C ALA A 33 -7.98 9.38 5.30
N CYS A 34 -9.07 10.15 5.29
CA CYS A 34 -9.48 10.97 6.44
C CYS A 34 -10.19 10.16 7.51
N GLU A 35 -10.76 8.98 7.18
CA GLU A 35 -11.46 8.16 8.16
C GLU A 35 -10.49 7.54 9.16
N GLU A 36 -10.77 7.73 10.46
CA GLU A 36 -9.97 7.16 11.55
C GLU A 36 -10.00 5.63 11.56
N THR A 37 -11.05 5.03 10.96
CA THR A 37 -11.20 3.58 10.86
C THR A 37 -10.31 2.95 9.80
N LYS A 38 -9.62 3.73 8.97
CA LYS A 38 -8.68 3.19 7.99
C LYS A 38 -7.35 2.89 8.64
N TYR A 39 -6.77 1.75 8.28
CA TYR A 39 -5.46 1.32 8.74
C TYR A 39 -4.36 1.94 7.90
N GLY A 40 -3.14 1.78 8.37
CA GLY A 40 -1.95 2.20 7.65
C GLY A 40 -0.98 2.98 8.53
N LEU A 41 0.26 3.00 8.10
CA LEU A 41 1.32 3.78 8.70
C LEU A 41 1.15 5.27 8.36
N GLU A 42 1.55 6.12 9.28
CA GLU A 42 1.74 7.53 8.93
C GLU A 42 2.82 7.65 7.84
N PRO A 43 2.73 8.62 6.92
CA PRO A 43 3.63 8.70 5.76
C PRO A 43 5.11 8.66 6.10
N GLU A 44 5.55 9.46 7.05
CA GLU A 44 6.97 9.50 7.42
C GLU A 44 7.42 8.20 8.11
N ALA A 45 6.54 7.56 8.88
CA ALA A 45 6.82 6.27 9.49
C ALA A 45 6.97 5.17 8.44
N ALA A 46 6.16 5.20 7.40
CA ALA A 46 6.25 4.25 6.29
C ALA A 46 7.58 4.40 5.55
N LEU A 47 7.98 5.63 5.26
CA LEU A 47 9.26 5.91 4.60
C LEU A 47 10.43 5.41 5.45
N ALA A 48 10.41 5.72 6.75
CA ALA A 48 11.45 5.29 7.68
C ALA A 48 11.53 3.76 7.77
N LEU A 49 10.39 3.07 7.85
CA LEU A 49 10.36 1.61 7.92
C LEU A 49 10.89 0.98 6.62
N ALA A 50 10.45 1.49 5.47
CA ALA A 50 10.89 0.98 4.18
C ALA A 50 12.42 1.06 4.00
N LEU A 51 13.02 2.12 4.50
CA LEU A 51 14.46 2.39 4.36
C LEU A 51 15.30 1.88 5.54
N SER A 52 14.66 1.31 6.57
CA SER A 52 15.35 0.87 7.79
C SER A 52 16.26 -0.34 7.53
N GLU A 53 17.36 -0.43 8.29
CA GLU A 53 18.20 -1.62 8.29
C GLU A 53 17.45 -2.86 8.73
N GLN A 54 16.53 -2.73 9.68
CA GLN A 54 15.69 -3.82 10.16
C GLN A 54 14.96 -4.48 8.99
N THR A 55 14.34 -3.68 8.13
CA THR A 55 13.63 -4.18 6.93
C THR A 55 14.60 -4.78 5.93
N ARG A 56 15.73 -4.13 5.68
CA ARG A 56 16.74 -4.61 4.73
C ARG A 56 17.38 -5.93 5.11
N ARG A 57 17.40 -6.26 6.41
CA ARG A 57 17.97 -7.52 6.92
C ARG A 57 17.02 -8.71 6.83
N LEU A 58 15.74 -8.48 6.50
CA LEU A 58 14.78 -9.58 6.37
C LEU A 58 15.09 -10.40 5.11
N GLU A 59 15.29 -11.70 5.30
CA GLU A 59 15.73 -12.60 4.22
C GLU A 59 14.57 -13.15 3.40
N HIS A 60 13.37 -13.22 4.00
CA HIS A 60 12.20 -13.87 3.41
C HIS A 60 11.09 -12.89 3.03
N VAL A 61 11.36 -11.60 3.15
CA VAL A 61 10.48 -10.51 2.71
C VAL A 61 11.25 -9.63 1.74
N ARG A 62 10.57 -9.24 0.66
CA ARG A 62 11.09 -8.23 -0.26
C ARG A 62 10.11 -7.06 -0.31
N GLY A 63 10.57 -5.87 0.12
CA GLY A 63 9.79 -4.65 -0.04
C GLY A 63 9.71 -4.27 -1.51
N ARG A 64 8.48 -4.00 -2.00
CA ARG A 64 8.25 -3.68 -3.41
C ARG A 64 7.60 -2.31 -3.60
N GLY A 65 7.18 -1.66 -2.54
CA GLY A 65 6.57 -0.34 -2.66
C GLY A 65 5.54 -0.05 -1.59
N LEU A 66 4.59 0.81 -1.96
CA LEU A 66 3.56 1.32 -1.07
C LEU A 66 2.15 0.97 -1.57
N MET A 67 1.21 0.93 -0.63
CA MET A 67 -0.22 0.79 -0.90
C MET A 67 -0.99 1.82 -0.07
N GLY A 68 -2.09 2.32 -0.60
CA GLY A 68 -3.00 3.17 0.15
C GLY A 68 -4.41 3.10 -0.39
N MET A 69 -5.36 3.39 0.49
CA MET A 69 -6.78 3.48 0.16
C MET A 69 -7.27 4.89 0.44
N ALA A 70 -7.86 5.53 -0.56
CA ALA A 70 -8.45 6.84 -0.40
C ALA A 70 -9.72 6.79 0.46
N SER A 71 -10.15 7.96 0.95
CA SER A 71 -11.39 8.14 1.66
C SER A 71 -12.58 7.65 0.83
N ASN A 72 -13.55 7.05 1.48
CA ASN A 72 -14.82 6.70 0.85
C ASN A 72 -15.72 7.94 0.80
N THR A 73 -15.55 8.75 -0.24
CA THR A 73 -16.22 10.02 -0.40
C THR A 73 -16.57 10.28 -1.86
N PRO A 74 -17.68 10.99 -2.16
CA PRO A 74 -17.96 11.44 -3.52
C PRO A 74 -17.11 12.62 -3.96
N ASP A 75 -16.34 13.23 -3.05
CA ASP A 75 -15.44 14.36 -3.34
C ASP A 75 -14.20 13.89 -4.10
N ARG A 76 -14.26 14.00 -5.41
CA ARG A 76 -13.17 13.55 -6.30
C ARG A 76 -11.88 14.36 -6.11
N GLU A 77 -11.97 15.63 -5.76
CA GLU A 77 -10.79 16.47 -5.51
C GLU A 77 -10.05 16.02 -4.25
N GLN A 78 -10.78 15.62 -3.21
CA GLN A 78 -10.19 15.04 -2.00
C GLN A 78 -9.47 13.73 -2.33
N VAL A 79 -10.12 12.84 -3.08
CA VAL A 79 -9.53 11.56 -3.51
C VAL A 79 -8.25 11.81 -4.31
N ARG A 80 -8.26 12.76 -5.22
CA ARG A 80 -7.09 13.13 -6.02
C ARG A 80 -5.94 13.64 -5.14
N ARG A 81 -6.25 14.49 -4.17
CA ARG A 81 -5.21 14.99 -3.23
C ARG A 81 -4.59 13.84 -2.43
N GLU A 82 -5.41 12.91 -1.96
CA GLU A 82 -4.93 11.76 -1.19
C GLU A 82 -4.03 10.87 -2.04
N PHE A 83 -4.42 10.51 -3.25
CA PHE A 83 -3.59 9.73 -4.15
C PHE A 83 -2.30 10.49 -4.56
N SER A 84 -2.40 11.78 -4.78
CA SER A 84 -1.22 12.60 -5.12
C SER A 84 -0.21 12.64 -3.97
N SER A 85 -0.68 12.67 -2.72
CA SER A 85 0.19 12.63 -1.55
C SER A 85 0.94 11.29 -1.44
N LEU A 86 0.26 10.20 -1.73
CA LEU A 86 0.89 8.87 -1.72
C LEU A 86 1.91 8.73 -2.86
N LYS A 87 1.58 9.25 -4.04
CA LYS A 87 2.52 9.27 -5.18
C LYS A 87 3.78 10.05 -4.83
N ALA A 88 3.64 11.22 -4.20
CA ALA A 88 4.79 12.03 -3.78
C ALA A 88 5.67 11.29 -2.78
N LEU A 89 5.07 10.59 -1.81
CA LEU A 89 5.81 9.77 -0.85
C LEU A 89 6.57 8.64 -1.56
N TRP A 90 5.91 7.96 -2.48
CA TRP A 90 6.50 6.88 -3.26
C TRP A 90 7.67 7.38 -4.13
N ASP A 91 7.54 8.55 -4.73
CA ASP A 91 8.64 9.15 -5.49
C ASP A 91 9.86 9.42 -4.60
N ARG A 92 9.65 9.93 -3.38
CA ARG A 92 10.73 10.11 -2.40
C ARG A 92 11.39 8.78 -2.02
N LEU A 93 10.59 7.75 -1.83
CA LEU A 93 11.10 6.41 -1.51
C LEU A 93 11.97 5.88 -2.65
N ARG A 94 11.51 6.02 -3.89
CA ARG A 94 12.22 5.51 -5.07
C ARG A 94 13.53 6.23 -5.35
N GLU A 95 13.66 7.46 -4.94
CA GLU A 95 14.93 8.18 -5.06
C GLU A 95 16.05 7.49 -4.26
N GLN A 96 15.70 6.87 -3.14
CA GLN A 96 16.63 6.19 -2.26
C GLN A 96 16.68 4.67 -2.50
N ASP A 97 15.59 4.08 -2.99
CA ASP A 97 15.50 2.65 -3.27
C ASP A 97 14.67 2.41 -4.54
N PRO A 98 15.32 2.39 -5.71
CA PRO A 98 14.63 2.18 -7.00
C PRO A 98 13.93 0.81 -7.12
N THR A 99 14.22 -0.15 -6.25
CA THR A 99 13.55 -1.46 -6.27
C THR A 99 12.12 -1.41 -5.75
N MET A 100 11.74 -0.31 -5.10
CA MET A 100 10.37 -0.03 -4.64
C MET A 100 9.49 0.45 -5.80
N ASP A 101 9.24 -0.41 -6.76
CA ASP A 101 8.66 -0.07 -8.06
C ASP A 101 7.14 -0.21 -8.16
N VAL A 102 6.47 -0.57 -7.06
CA VAL A 102 5.02 -0.76 -7.03
C VAL A 102 4.35 0.33 -6.21
N LEU A 103 3.34 0.97 -6.80
CA LEU A 103 2.43 1.89 -6.12
C LEU A 103 1.01 1.36 -6.31
N SER A 104 0.49 0.69 -5.28
CA SER A 104 -0.84 0.10 -5.28
C SER A 104 -1.84 1.07 -4.67
N MET A 105 -2.64 1.68 -5.51
CA MET A 105 -3.74 2.55 -5.10
C MET A 105 -4.81 2.54 -6.18
N GLY A 106 -6.07 2.72 -5.76
CA GLY A 106 -7.21 2.67 -6.65
C GLY A 106 -8.02 1.40 -6.49
N MET A 107 -9.31 1.56 -6.26
CA MET A 107 -10.28 0.49 -6.12
C MET A 107 -11.41 0.68 -7.16
N SER A 108 -12.43 -0.16 -7.13
CA SER A 108 -13.52 -0.12 -8.12
C SER A 108 -14.15 1.26 -8.28
N GLY A 109 -14.26 2.04 -7.21
CA GLY A 109 -14.91 3.36 -7.22
C GLY A 109 -14.02 4.52 -7.61
N ASP A 110 -12.70 4.37 -7.62
CA ASP A 110 -11.77 5.51 -7.80
C ASP A 110 -10.50 5.20 -8.61
N TYR A 111 -10.38 3.99 -9.17
CA TYR A 111 -9.18 3.60 -9.90
C TYR A 111 -8.82 4.54 -11.09
N PRO A 112 -9.77 5.15 -11.82
CA PRO A 112 -9.37 6.07 -12.89
C PRO A 112 -8.59 7.26 -12.36
N ILE A 113 -8.99 7.83 -11.21
CA ILE A 113 -8.25 8.93 -10.57
C ILE A 113 -6.88 8.45 -10.13
N ALA A 114 -6.80 7.26 -9.54
CA ALA A 114 -5.53 6.68 -9.10
C ALA A 114 -4.55 6.52 -10.26
N VAL A 115 -5.02 6.02 -11.41
CA VAL A 115 -4.18 5.85 -12.60
C VAL A 115 -3.66 7.20 -13.09
N GLU A 116 -4.53 8.23 -13.12
CA GLU A 116 -4.12 9.59 -13.48
C GLU A 116 -3.04 10.14 -12.52
N CYS A 117 -3.10 9.73 -11.25
CA CYS A 117 -2.13 10.15 -10.24
C CYS A 117 -0.85 9.31 -10.22
N GLY A 118 -0.73 8.29 -11.09
CA GLY A 118 0.50 7.51 -11.24
C GLY A 118 0.49 6.14 -10.60
N SER A 119 -0.67 5.57 -10.26
CA SER A 119 -0.78 4.20 -9.75
C SER A 119 -0.19 3.20 -10.74
N THR A 120 0.55 2.21 -10.22
CA THR A 120 1.06 1.08 -11.02
C THR A 120 0.24 -0.18 -10.84
N MET A 121 -0.59 -0.24 -9.81
CA MET A 121 -1.42 -1.41 -9.49
C MET A 121 -2.75 -0.94 -8.90
N VAL A 122 -3.86 -1.50 -9.39
CA VAL A 122 -5.20 -1.21 -8.87
C VAL A 122 -5.83 -2.48 -8.33
N ARG A 123 -6.81 -2.34 -7.43
CA ARG A 123 -7.51 -3.47 -6.81
C ARG A 123 -8.99 -3.37 -7.14
N VAL A 124 -9.39 -4.00 -8.24
CA VAL A 124 -10.74 -3.92 -8.77
C VAL A 124 -11.49 -5.24 -8.46
N GLY A 125 -12.55 -5.14 -7.68
CA GLY A 125 -13.35 -6.29 -7.30
C GLY A 125 -14.81 -6.15 -7.72
N SER A 126 -15.58 -5.28 -7.06
CA SER A 126 -17.02 -5.14 -7.32
C SER A 126 -17.35 -4.71 -8.76
N ARG A 127 -16.44 -4.02 -9.41
CA ARG A 127 -16.61 -3.63 -10.83
C ARG A 127 -16.61 -4.84 -11.76
N ILE A 128 -15.94 -5.92 -11.38
CA ILE A 128 -15.81 -7.15 -12.17
C ILE A 128 -16.87 -8.18 -11.70
N PHE A 129 -16.99 -8.36 -10.39
CA PHE A 129 -17.78 -9.43 -9.78
C PHE A 129 -19.14 -8.98 -9.25
N GLY A 130 -19.45 -7.68 -9.32
CA GLY A 130 -20.67 -7.11 -8.74
C GLY A 130 -20.51 -6.76 -7.26
N ALA A 131 -21.52 -6.07 -6.72
CA ALA A 131 -21.52 -5.68 -5.30
C ALA A 131 -21.64 -6.91 -4.40
N ARG A 132 -21.01 -6.82 -3.22
CA ARG A 132 -21.12 -7.89 -2.21
C ARG A 132 -22.57 -7.98 -1.70
N ASN A 133 -23.06 -9.20 -1.59
CA ASN A 133 -24.36 -9.48 -0.98
C ASN A 133 -24.13 -9.91 0.48
N TYR A 134 -24.38 -8.99 1.42
CA TYR A 134 -24.21 -9.25 2.84
C TYR A 134 -25.37 -9.99 3.49
N ASN A 135 -26.43 -10.29 2.73
CA ASN A 135 -27.64 -10.97 3.23
C ASN A 135 -27.63 -12.49 2.97
N VAL A 136 -26.52 -13.04 2.58
CA VAL A 136 -26.34 -14.47 2.30
C VAL A 136 -25.52 -15.13 3.38
#